data_b9774c3a4fbf4d7a4c3295a68d34093f
#
_entry.id   b9774c3a4fbf4d7a4c3295a68d34093f
#
_cell.length_a   1.000
_cell.length_b   1.000
_cell.length_c   1.000
_cell.angle_alpha   90.00
_cell.angle_beta   90.00
_cell.angle_gamma   90.00
#
_symmetry.space_group_name_H-M   'P 1'
#
loop_
_entity.id
_entity.type
_entity.pdbx_description
1 polymer ?
#
loop_
_entity_poly.entity_id
_entity_poly.type
_entity_poly.pdbx_seq_one_letter_code
_entity_poly.pdbx_strand_id
1 'polypeptide(L)'
;MSPRRRLTFIGGALLVSIVMPFAALLAADVFLHTRFQRTGGVNIWGYRGPIVHRKQPGEHRVVMLGGSSAFGYGVTWQEAIPSQLESKIRSRGERVSVVNLAYNNEGAYSFRFTLDDYLYLDYDLAILYEGYNDLMGDPRAPNFSVVRHESPVFRATGYLPIFPLVFREKAASMLYRGDIGQMYDEMRTGRKVVFDASLADRAKAGALNASAAVGDAIQRQLGRMSPEPRPSIASPNASGCPHPWAEYCQSVLTAVEFGLQHGKRLLVVTQPYLVGQSGVRHQDQQQAMVSALRRRFGAEQRLAYFDAGAIVDLSDPALSFDRMHLTAPGNERIASALAGPVRDLLAR
;
A
#
# COMPACT_ATOMS: atom_id res chain seq x y z
N MET A 1 20.78 27.83 45.14
CA MET A 1 21.18 27.26 43.81
C MET A 1 21.67 28.39 42.94
N SER A 2 22.87 28.29 42.37
CA SER A 2 23.37 29.34 41.46
C SER A 2 22.50 29.44 40.19
N PRO A 3 22.41 30.61 39.54
CA PRO A 3 21.62 30.78 38.31
C PRO A 3 21.98 29.75 37.22
N ARG A 4 23.26 29.40 37.08
CA ARG A 4 23.75 28.37 36.14
C ARG A 4 23.16 26.98 36.43
N ARG A 5 23.14 26.57 37.73
CA ARG A 5 22.56 25.27 38.13
C ARG A 5 21.06 25.24 37.91
N ARG A 6 20.33 26.35 38.11
CA ARG A 6 18.90 26.44 37.78
C ARG A 6 18.64 26.29 36.29
N LEU A 7 19.41 26.98 35.42
CA LEU A 7 19.29 26.85 33.99
C LEU A 7 19.59 25.44 33.48
N THR A 8 20.64 24.80 34.02
CA THR A 8 20.97 23.41 33.67
C THR A 8 19.85 22.45 34.10
N PHE A 9 19.29 22.65 35.29
CA PHE A 9 18.18 21.82 35.79
C PHE A 9 16.91 22.01 34.94
N ILE A 10 16.54 23.26 34.64
CA ILE A 10 15.38 23.57 33.78
C ILE A 10 15.60 23.01 32.37
N GLY A 11 16.79 23.21 31.78
CA GLY A 11 17.12 22.65 30.47
C GLY A 11 17.06 21.13 30.45
N GLY A 12 17.60 20.48 31.48
CA GLY A 12 17.51 19.03 31.63
C GLY A 12 16.09 18.52 31.81
N ALA A 13 15.29 19.19 32.65
CA ALA A 13 13.89 18.84 32.87
C ALA A 13 13.06 19.01 31.59
N LEU A 14 13.25 20.09 30.83
CA LEU A 14 12.62 20.31 29.53
C LEU A 14 13.02 19.24 28.53
N LEU A 15 14.32 18.92 28.43
CA LEU A 15 14.81 17.85 27.54
C LEU A 15 14.15 16.51 27.86
N VAL A 16 14.13 16.12 29.14
CA VAL A 16 13.50 14.87 29.58
C VAL A 16 12.00 14.89 29.29
N SER A 17 11.32 16.01 29.54
CA SER A 17 9.87 16.16 29.28
C SER A 17 9.50 16.06 27.80
N ILE A 18 10.43 16.32 26.89
CA ILE A 18 10.24 16.14 25.44
C ILE A 18 10.67 14.74 25.02
N VAL A 19 11.88 14.32 25.38
CA VAL A 19 12.47 13.06 24.90
C VAL A 19 11.71 11.83 25.38
N MET A 20 11.26 11.82 26.64
CA MET A 20 10.56 10.67 27.19
C MET A 20 9.22 10.36 26.52
N PRO A 21 8.33 11.32 26.26
CA PRO A 21 7.10 11.06 25.50
C PRO A 21 7.37 10.57 24.07
N PHE A 22 8.36 11.15 23.39
CA PHE A 22 8.74 10.69 22.05
C PHE A 22 9.28 9.26 22.06
N ALA A 23 10.14 8.93 23.01
CA ALA A 23 10.67 7.57 23.18
C ALA A 23 9.54 6.57 23.50
N ALA A 24 8.59 6.96 24.34
CA ALA A 24 7.43 6.13 24.65
C ALA A 24 6.52 5.92 23.43
N LEU A 25 6.25 6.97 22.64
CA LEU A 25 5.48 6.86 21.40
C LEU A 25 6.19 5.98 20.37
N LEU A 26 7.49 6.14 20.20
CA LEU A 26 8.29 5.31 19.29
C LEU A 26 8.30 3.84 19.75
N ALA A 27 8.48 3.59 21.05
CA ALA A 27 8.44 2.24 21.59
C ALA A 27 7.06 1.59 21.40
N ALA A 28 5.98 2.36 21.61
CA ALA A 28 4.63 1.91 21.35
C ALA A 28 4.43 1.61 19.86
N ASP A 29 4.90 2.47 18.96
CA ASP A 29 4.78 2.30 17.53
C ASP A 29 5.54 1.06 17.05
N VAL A 30 6.79 0.87 17.46
CA VAL A 30 7.59 -0.34 17.16
C VAL A 30 6.88 -1.60 17.67
N PHE A 31 6.29 -1.55 18.87
CA PHE A 31 5.50 -2.66 19.40
C PHE A 31 4.29 -2.95 18.54
N LEU A 32 3.59 -1.93 18.05
CA LEU A 32 2.45 -2.10 17.14
C LEU A 32 2.89 -2.78 15.84
N HIS A 33 4.00 -2.37 15.24
CA HIS A 33 4.54 -3.03 14.06
C HIS A 33 4.81 -4.52 14.29
N THR A 34 5.42 -4.90 15.40
CA THR A 34 5.70 -6.31 15.69
C THR A 34 4.42 -7.13 15.87
N ARG A 35 3.36 -6.54 16.40
CA ARG A 35 2.06 -7.18 16.56
C ARG A 35 1.32 -7.34 15.24
N PHE A 36 1.22 -6.25 14.45
CA PHE A 36 0.49 -6.24 13.17
C PHE A 36 1.21 -7.00 12.07
N GLN A 37 2.54 -7.07 12.10
CA GLN A 37 3.34 -7.87 11.18
C GLN A 37 2.88 -9.35 11.12
N ARG A 38 2.39 -9.90 12.25
CA ARG A 38 1.88 -11.27 12.34
C ARG A 38 0.45 -11.42 11.83
N THR A 39 -0.36 -10.37 11.84
CA THR A 39 -1.82 -10.44 11.59
C THR A 39 -2.28 -9.73 10.32
N GLY A 40 -1.42 -9.01 9.62
CA GLY A 40 -1.81 -8.32 8.40
C GLY A 40 -1.37 -6.86 8.29
N GLY A 41 -0.68 -6.33 9.30
CA GLY A 41 -0.08 -4.99 9.24
C GLY A 41 1.21 -4.95 8.43
N VAL A 42 1.78 -3.75 8.34
CA VAL A 42 3.08 -3.52 7.72
C VAL A 42 4.21 -3.56 8.75
N ASN A 43 5.42 -3.87 8.31
CA ASN A 43 6.61 -3.76 9.13
C ASN A 43 7.08 -2.28 9.25
N ILE A 44 8.13 -2.04 10.01
CA ILE A 44 8.65 -0.68 10.27
C ILE A 44 9.06 0.07 8.99
N TRP A 45 9.34 -0.64 7.89
CA TRP A 45 9.69 -0.09 6.59
C TRP A 45 8.46 0.10 5.67
N GLY A 46 7.26 -0.02 6.22
CA GLY A 46 6.02 0.26 5.52
C GLY A 46 5.60 -0.76 4.45
N TYR A 47 6.16 -1.96 4.42
CA TYR A 47 5.71 -3.04 3.56
C TYR A 47 5.26 -4.27 4.36
N ARG A 48 4.48 -5.13 3.74
CA ARG A 48 3.87 -6.27 4.42
C ARG A 48 4.80 -7.49 4.45
N GLY A 49 4.83 -8.16 5.60
CA GLY A 49 5.63 -9.36 5.81
C GLY A 49 6.97 -9.09 6.51
N PRO A 50 7.87 -10.09 6.55
CA PRO A 50 9.14 -9.97 7.22
C PRO A 50 10.06 -8.95 6.56
N ILE A 51 10.95 -8.36 7.36
CA ILE A 51 11.99 -7.48 6.82
C ILE A 51 12.95 -8.32 5.97
N VAL A 52 13.10 -7.92 4.71
CA VAL A 52 14.03 -8.59 3.80
C VAL A 52 15.46 -8.13 4.04
N HIS A 53 16.38 -9.07 3.96
CA HIS A 53 17.81 -8.80 4.08
C HIS A 53 18.40 -8.23 2.78
N ARG A 54 19.66 -7.82 2.83
CA ARG A 54 20.40 -7.43 1.64
C ARG A 54 20.34 -8.57 0.61
N LYS A 55 20.06 -8.22 -0.65
CA LYS A 55 20.01 -9.17 -1.78
C LYS A 55 21.31 -9.96 -1.88
N GLN A 56 21.20 -11.26 -2.00
CA GLN A 56 22.35 -12.17 -2.08
C GLN A 56 22.79 -12.34 -3.54
N PRO A 57 24.06 -12.65 -3.79
CA PRO A 57 24.52 -12.99 -5.15
C PRO A 57 23.70 -14.13 -5.76
N GLY A 58 23.19 -13.92 -6.98
CA GLY A 58 22.34 -14.87 -7.70
C GLY A 58 20.91 -14.99 -7.15
N GLU A 59 20.51 -14.10 -6.26
CA GLU A 59 19.11 -13.91 -5.84
C GLU A 59 18.42 -12.92 -6.79
N HIS A 60 17.24 -13.26 -7.27
CA HIS A 60 16.34 -12.31 -7.88
C HIS A 60 15.38 -11.72 -6.82
N ARG A 61 15.16 -10.41 -6.89
CA ARG A 61 14.18 -9.74 -6.04
C ARG A 61 13.06 -9.18 -6.87
N VAL A 62 11.84 -9.59 -6.50
CA VAL A 62 10.60 -9.12 -7.10
C VAL A 62 9.87 -8.26 -6.07
N VAL A 63 9.29 -7.15 -6.50
CA VAL A 63 8.37 -6.35 -5.68
C VAL A 63 6.98 -6.42 -6.28
N MET A 64 5.94 -6.50 -5.45
CA MET A 64 4.55 -6.45 -5.90
C MET A 64 3.85 -5.25 -5.30
N LEU A 65 3.36 -4.39 -6.17
CA LEU A 65 2.58 -3.20 -5.87
C LEU A 65 1.10 -3.46 -6.14
N GLY A 66 0.24 -2.76 -5.44
CA GLY A 66 -1.21 -2.85 -5.63
C GLY A 66 -1.96 -2.32 -4.42
N GLY A 67 -3.29 -2.43 -4.47
CA GLY A 67 -4.18 -2.10 -3.38
C GLY A 67 -4.38 -3.26 -2.40
N SER A 68 -5.54 -3.27 -1.73
CA SER A 68 -5.90 -4.24 -0.70
C SER A 68 -5.86 -5.71 -1.16
N SER A 69 -6.14 -5.99 -2.43
CA SER A 69 -6.09 -7.35 -2.97
C SER A 69 -4.66 -7.91 -3.05
N ALA A 70 -3.68 -7.11 -3.51
CA ALA A 70 -2.27 -7.50 -3.50
C ALA A 70 -1.70 -7.50 -2.07
N PHE A 71 -2.13 -6.55 -1.24
CA PHE A 71 -1.80 -6.53 0.19
C PHE A 71 -2.21 -7.84 0.86
N GLY A 72 -3.30 -8.45 0.43
CA GLY A 72 -3.91 -9.65 1.01
C GLY A 72 -4.82 -9.29 2.20
N TYR A 73 -5.70 -8.28 2.01
CA TYR A 73 -6.70 -7.92 3.00
C TYR A 73 -7.53 -9.16 3.38
N GLY A 74 -7.75 -9.36 4.67
CA GLY A 74 -8.54 -10.49 5.19
C GLY A 74 -7.79 -11.82 5.39
N VAL A 75 -6.53 -11.92 4.96
CA VAL A 75 -5.69 -13.13 5.13
C VAL A 75 -4.36 -12.77 5.83
N THR A 76 -3.60 -13.78 6.26
CA THR A 76 -2.25 -13.57 6.80
C THR A 76 -1.27 -13.16 5.68
N TRP A 77 -0.11 -12.59 6.02
CA TRP A 77 0.87 -12.22 5.00
C TRP A 77 1.41 -13.44 4.24
N GLN A 78 1.48 -14.61 4.88
CA GLN A 78 1.91 -15.86 4.25
C GLN A 78 0.93 -16.35 3.17
N GLU A 79 -0.36 -16.05 3.34
CA GLU A 79 -1.45 -16.42 2.44
C GLU A 79 -1.69 -15.38 1.33
N ALA A 80 -1.02 -14.22 1.40
CA ALA A 80 -1.10 -13.20 0.36
C ALA A 80 -0.36 -13.62 -0.92
N ILE A 81 -0.77 -13.07 -2.06
CA ILE A 81 -0.21 -13.40 -3.38
C ILE A 81 1.33 -13.37 -3.42
N PRO A 82 2.03 -12.32 -2.89
CA PRO A 82 3.49 -12.26 -2.97
C PRO A 82 4.21 -13.42 -2.28
N SER A 83 3.78 -13.79 -1.07
CA SER A 83 4.38 -14.92 -0.35
C SER A 83 4.10 -16.26 -1.02
N GLN A 84 2.89 -16.45 -1.52
CA GLN A 84 2.51 -17.64 -2.28
C GLN A 84 3.34 -17.75 -3.57
N LEU A 85 3.54 -16.64 -4.28
CA LEU A 85 4.36 -16.56 -5.50
C LEU A 85 5.82 -16.90 -5.19
N GLU A 86 6.40 -16.34 -4.13
CA GLU A 86 7.75 -16.68 -3.68
C GLU A 86 7.90 -18.19 -3.45
N SER A 87 6.96 -18.78 -2.70
CA SER A 87 6.95 -20.21 -2.41
C SER A 87 6.89 -21.05 -3.69
N LYS A 88 6.04 -20.68 -4.66
CA LYS A 88 5.88 -21.38 -5.93
C LYS A 88 7.15 -21.34 -6.79
N ILE A 89 7.84 -20.21 -6.84
CA ILE A 89 9.08 -20.07 -7.61
C ILE A 89 10.22 -20.82 -6.91
N ARG A 90 10.36 -20.66 -5.59
CA ARG A 90 11.40 -21.35 -4.79
C ARG A 90 11.28 -22.87 -4.83
N SER A 91 10.06 -23.42 -4.88
CA SER A 91 9.86 -24.87 -4.98
C SER A 91 10.44 -25.50 -6.25
N ARG A 92 10.82 -24.67 -7.23
CA ARG A 92 11.50 -25.07 -8.46
C ARG A 92 13.03 -24.88 -8.41
N GLY A 93 13.57 -24.57 -7.24
CA GLY A 93 15.01 -24.41 -7.02
C GLY A 93 15.55 -23.00 -7.32
N GLU A 94 14.71 -22.03 -7.67
CA GLU A 94 15.13 -20.67 -7.96
C GLU A 94 15.32 -19.85 -6.68
N ARG A 95 16.36 -19.02 -6.63
CA ARG A 95 16.60 -18.09 -5.52
C ARG A 95 15.89 -16.76 -5.81
N VAL A 96 14.70 -16.62 -5.25
CA VAL A 96 13.87 -15.43 -5.41
C VAL A 96 13.36 -14.95 -4.05
N SER A 97 13.23 -13.65 -3.87
CA SER A 97 12.44 -13.02 -2.82
C SER A 97 11.34 -12.14 -3.43
N VAL A 98 10.12 -12.22 -2.89
CA VAL A 98 8.98 -11.42 -3.36
C VAL A 98 8.48 -10.53 -2.23
N VAL A 99 8.73 -9.24 -2.35
CA VAL A 99 8.38 -8.24 -1.33
C VAL A 99 7.00 -7.67 -1.62
N ASN A 100 6.13 -7.69 -0.63
CA ASN A 100 4.78 -7.14 -0.74
C ASN A 100 4.78 -5.63 -0.45
N LEU A 101 4.88 -4.81 -1.48
CA LEU A 101 4.81 -3.34 -1.40
C LEU A 101 3.39 -2.79 -1.58
N ALA A 102 2.38 -3.66 -1.70
CA ALA A 102 1.00 -3.21 -1.81
C ALA A 102 0.52 -2.50 -0.52
N TYR A 103 -0.42 -1.59 -0.67
CA TYR A 103 -1.02 -0.87 0.46
C TYR A 103 -2.52 -0.65 0.24
N ASN A 104 -3.30 -0.75 1.33
CA ASN A 104 -4.75 -0.60 1.25
C ASN A 104 -5.15 0.77 0.68
N ASN A 105 -6.16 0.78 -0.17
CA ASN A 105 -6.73 1.97 -0.84
C ASN A 105 -5.80 2.69 -1.83
N GLU A 106 -4.55 2.27 -2.01
CA GLU A 106 -3.70 2.83 -3.06
C GLU A 106 -4.08 2.26 -4.44
N GLY A 107 -4.13 3.14 -5.44
CA GLY A 107 -4.34 2.83 -6.85
C GLY A 107 -3.07 3.00 -7.68
N ALA A 108 -3.21 3.00 -9.01
CA ALA A 108 -2.10 3.09 -9.96
C ALA A 108 -1.22 4.35 -9.77
N TYR A 109 -1.81 5.46 -9.30
CA TYR A 109 -1.08 6.69 -9.03
C TYR A 109 0.03 6.53 -8.00
N SER A 110 -0.16 5.66 -7.00
CA SER A 110 0.84 5.41 -5.96
C SER A 110 2.09 4.68 -6.46
N PHE A 111 1.98 3.95 -7.57
CA PHE A 111 3.02 3.03 -8.02
C PHE A 111 4.34 3.72 -8.32
N ARG A 112 4.31 4.88 -9.00
CA ARG A 112 5.51 5.66 -9.30
C ARG A 112 6.27 6.03 -8.03
N PHE A 113 5.55 6.49 -7.00
CA PHE A 113 6.14 6.86 -5.71
C PHE A 113 6.68 5.64 -4.97
N THR A 114 5.90 4.56 -4.93
CA THR A 114 6.32 3.31 -4.28
C THR A 114 7.55 2.71 -4.94
N LEU A 115 7.64 2.73 -6.27
CA LEU A 115 8.84 2.26 -6.99
C LEU A 115 10.09 3.05 -6.61
N ASP A 116 9.97 4.37 -6.44
CA ASP A 116 11.05 5.27 -6.05
C ASP A 116 11.46 5.07 -4.58
N ASP A 117 10.50 5.14 -3.68
CA ASP A 117 10.69 4.99 -2.24
C ASP A 117 11.42 3.68 -1.87
N TYR A 118 11.25 2.64 -2.69
CA TYR A 118 11.80 1.31 -2.45
C TYR A 118 12.94 0.88 -3.40
N LEU A 119 13.53 1.81 -4.16
CA LEU A 119 14.71 1.50 -5.00
C LEU A 119 15.86 0.87 -4.21
N TYR A 120 16.01 1.21 -2.93
CA TYR A 120 17.03 0.65 -2.04
C TYR A 120 16.90 -0.88 -1.83
N LEU A 121 15.74 -1.48 -2.12
CA LEU A 121 15.56 -2.93 -2.10
C LEU A 121 16.31 -3.64 -3.23
N ASP A 122 16.82 -2.91 -4.21
CA ASP A 122 17.55 -3.46 -5.36
C ASP A 122 16.76 -4.56 -6.08
N TYR A 123 15.47 -4.31 -6.34
CA TYR A 123 14.61 -5.27 -7.04
C TYR A 123 14.93 -5.33 -8.54
N ASP A 124 14.73 -6.52 -9.13
CA ASP A 124 14.95 -6.78 -10.57
C ASP A 124 13.65 -6.61 -11.36
N LEU A 125 12.52 -6.96 -10.74
CA LEU A 125 11.20 -6.95 -11.35
C LEU A 125 10.17 -6.34 -10.43
N ALA A 126 9.28 -5.50 -10.97
CA ALA A 126 8.11 -5.00 -10.29
C ALA A 126 6.82 -5.53 -10.94
N ILE A 127 5.93 -6.07 -10.13
CA ILE A 127 4.58 -6.48 -10.51
C ILE A 127 3.64 -5.34 -10.12
N LEU A 128 2.95 -4.76 -11.10
CA LEU A 128 1.90 -3.76 -10.91
C LEU A 128 0.54 -4.47 -10.98
N TYR A 129 0.00 -4.84 -9.82
CA TYR A 129 -1.28 -5.56 -9.69
C TYR A 129 -2.39 -4.58 -9.36
N GLU A 130 -3.20 -4.21 -10.35
CA GLU A 130 -3.96 -2.97 -10.31
C GLU A 130 -5.36 -3.10 -10.93
N GLY A 131 -6.19 -2.05 -10.76
CA GLY A 131 -7.49 -1.89 -11.39
C GLY A 131 -8.59 -1.42 -10.43
N TYR A 132 -8.85 -2.14 -9.35
CA TYR A 132 -10.03 -1.93 -8.51
C TYR A 132 -10.11 -0.53 -7.88
N ASN A 133 -9.03 -0.04 -7.30
CA ASN A 133 -9.05 1.23 -6.58
C ASN A 133 -9.17 2.45 -7.51
N ASP A 134 -8.87 2.26 -8.79
CA ASP A 134 -9.06 3.26 -9.84
C ASP A 134 -10.44 3.12 -10.52
N LEU A 135 -11.10 1.97 -10.35
CA LEU A 135 -12.41 1.67 -10.90
C LEU A 135 -13.56 2.08 -9.98
N MET A 136 -13.37 1.93 -8.64
CA MET A 136 -14.42 2.09 -7.63
C MET A 136 -14.68 3.53 -7.23
N GLY A 137 -13.80 4.48 -7.60
CA GLY A 137 -13.95 5.91 -7.31
C GLY A 137 -14.94 6.63 -8.22
N ASP A 138 -15.22 7.91 -7.90
CA ASP A 138 -15.88 8.83 -8.84
C ASP A 138 -14.95 9.02 -10.06
N PRO A 139 -15.40 8.77 -11.28
CA PRO A 139 -14.59 9.00 -12.49
C PRO A 139 -14.03 10.43 -12.61
N ARG A 140 -14.65 11.39 -11.89
CA ARG A 140 -14.21 12.80 -11.84
C ARG A 140 -13.23 13.09 -10.68
N ALA A 141 -13.01 12.12 -9.80
CA ALA A 141 -12.08 12.20 -8.68
C ALA A 141 -11.16 10.98 -8.66
N PRO A 142 -10.11 10.98 -9.50
CA PRO A 142 -9.15 9.87 -9.58
C PRO A 142 -8.51 9.57 -8.23
N ASN A 143 -8.11 8.32 -8.03
CA ASN A 143 -7.46 7.90 -6.80
C ASN A 143 -5.99 8.35 -6.77
N PHE A 144 -5.72 9.47 -6.10
CA PHE A 144 -4.38 10.02 -5.89
C PHE A 144 -3.80 9.69 -4.50
N SER A 145 -4.28 8.61 -3.88
CA SER A 145 -3.80 8.19 -2.55
C SER A 145 -2.36 7.66 -2.64
N VAL A 146 -1.48 8.20 -1.79
CA VAL A 146 -0.06 7.82 -1.67
C VAL A 146 0.35 7.78 -0.20
N VAL A 147 -0.38 7.00 0.58
CA VAL A 147 -0.39 7.04 2.05
C VAL A 147 1.00 7.05 2.68
N ARG A 148 1.90 6.18 2.22
CA ARG A 148 3.28 6.11 2.74
C ARG A 148 4.10 7.31 2.35
N HIS A 149 4.05 7.69 1.09
CA HIS A 149 4.80 8.82 0.54
C HIS A 149 4.35 10.17 1.14
N GLU A 150 3.11 10.26 1.62
CA GLU A 150 2.61 11.45 2.35
C GLU A 150 3.24 11.63 3.73
N SER A 151 3.83 10.58 4.31
CA SER A 151 4.52 10.68 5.60
C SER A 151 5.91 11.29 5.45
N PRO A 152 6.17 12.49 5.98
CA PRO A 152 7.50 13.10 5.95
C PRO A 152 8.55 12.29 6.71
N VAL A 153 8.12 11.57 7.74
CA VAL A 153 9.00 10.65 8.49
C VAL A 153 9.43 9.51 7.60
N PHE A 154 8.48 8.89 6.89
CA PHE A 154 8.80 7.81 5.96
C PHE A 154 9.75 8.27 4.85
N ARG A 155 9.48 9.39 4.20
CA ARG A 155 10.35 9.93 3.14
C ARG A 155 11.77 10.22 3.62
N ALA A 156 11.91 10.74 4.85
CA ALA A 156 13.22 11.10 5.40
C ALA A 156 14.01 9.89 5.94
N THR A 157 13.33 8.85 6.41
CA THR A 157 13.96 7.76 7.19
C THR A 157 13.65 6.36 6.68
N GLY A 158 12.65 6.19 5.82
CA GLY A 158 12.08 4.90 5.45
C GLY A 158 11.19 4.26 6.55
N TYR A 159 11.15 4.85 7.74
CA TYR A 159 10.31 4.37 8.85
C TYR A 159 8.88 4.89 8.70
N LEU A 160 7.89 4.00 8.67
CA LEU A 160 6.48 4.38 8.60
C LEU A 160 5.82 4.37 9.99
N PRO A 161 5.51 5.53 10.58
CA PRO A 161 4.75 5.56 11.84
C PRO A 161 3.31 5.08 11.63
N ILE A 162 2.89 4.05 12.39
CA ILE A 162 1.51 3.51 12.27
C ILE A 162 0.63 3.83 13.48
N PHE A 163 1.18 4.28 14.61
CA PHE A 163 0.40 4.53 15.82
C PHE A 163 -0.76 5.52 15.62
N PRO A 164 -0.65 6.59 14.77
CA PRO A 164 -1.77 7.49 14.59
C PRO A 164 -2.98 6.79 13.95
N LEU A 165 -2.72 5.93 12.95
CA LEU A 165 -3.76 5.13 12.31
C LEU A 165 -4.36 4.12 13.29
N VAL A 166 -3.51 3.32 13.94
CA VAL A 166 -3.94 2.26 14.87
C VAL A 166 -4.73 2.83 16.05
N PHE A 167 -4.31 3.98 16.58
CA PHE A 167 -5.01 4.61 17.70
C PHE A 167 -6.39 5.14 17.28
N ARG A 168 -6.52 5.70 16.07
CA ARG A 168 -7.83 6.11 15.53
C ARG A 168 -8.75 4.92 15.32
N GLU A 169 -8.26 3.83 14.74
CA GLU A 169 -9.06 2.62 14.55
C GLU A 169 -9.48 1.98 15.88
N LYS A 170 -8.58 1.97 16.88
CA LYS A 170 -8.91 1.52 18.23
C LYS A 170 -9.96 2.41 18.90
N ALA A 171 -9.82 3.73 18.79
CA ALA A 171 -10.81 4.66 19.30
C ALA A 171 -12.18 4.46 18.62
N ALA A 172 -12.19 4.31 17.30
CA ALA A 172 -13.38 4.00 16.53
C ALA A 172 -14.01 2.67 16.96
N SER A 173 -13.21 1.59 17.09
CA SER A 173 -13.70 0.30 17.59
C SER A 173 -14.39 0.39 18.95
N MET A 174 -13.90 1.26 19.85
CA MET A 174 -14.56 1.51 21.15
C MET A 174 -15.86 2.29 21.00
N LEU A 175 -15.90 3.28 20.09
CA LEU A 175 -17.07 4.13 19.88
C LEU A 175 -18.16 3.44 19.06
N TYR A 176 -17.80 2.54 18.14
CA TYR A 176 -18.70 1.85 17.22
C TYR A 176 -18.86 0.35 17.52
N ARG A 177 -18.64 -0.06 18.78
CA ARG A 177 -18.81 -1.45 19.26
C ARG A 177 -18.10 -2.51 18.41
N GLY A 178 -16.92 -2.18 17.90
CA GLY A 178 -16.11 -3.06 17.08
C GLY A 178 -16.33 -2.94 15.57
N ASP A 179 -17.37 -2.25 15.12
CA ASP A 179 -17.67 -2.07 13.71
C ASP A 179 -17.00 -0.79 13.16
N ILE A 180 -15.73 -0.93 12.77
CA ILE A 180 -14.95 0.17 12.17
C ILE A 180 -15.54 0.55 10.79
N GLY A 181 -16.20 -0.37 10.09
CA GLY A 181 -16.84 -0.10 8.81
C GLY A 181 -17.85 1.04 8.90
N GLN A 182 -18.61 1.10 9.97
CA GLN A 182 -19.57 2.18 10.20
C GLN A 182 -18.89 3.56 10.39
N MET A 183 -17.70 3.62 11.00
CA MET A 183 -16.93 4.87 11.05
C MET A 183 -16.57 5.35 9.63
N TYR A 184 -16.09 4.47 8.78
CA TYR A 184 -15.75 4.82 7.40
C TYR A 184 -16.99 5.21 6.59
N ASP A 185 -18.12 4.55 6.81
CA ASP A 185 -19.40 4.92 6.18
C ASP A 185 -19.91 6.27 6.65
N GLU A 186 -19.77 6.61 7.93
CA GLU A 186 -20.09 7.94 8.46
C GLU A 186 -19.20 9.02 7.83
N MET A 187 -17.88 8.76 7.74
CA MET A 187 -16.94 9.68 7.08
C MET A 187 -17.29 9.90 5.61
N ARG A 188 -17.75 8.86 4.91
CA ARG A 188 -18.10 8.92 3.48
C ARG A 188 -19.45 9.56 3.21
N THR A 189 -20.45 9.28 4.06
CA THR A 189 -21.85 9.65 3.80
C THR A 189 -22.33 10.87 4.59
N GLY A 190 -21.55 11.27 5.60
CA GLY A 190 -21.96 12.32 6.55
C GLY A 190 -23.12 11.90 7.48
N ARG A 191 -23.60 10.65 7.40
CA ARG A 191 -24.66 10.15 8.29
C ARG A 191 -24.06 9.75 9.63
N LYS A 192 -24.41 10.48 10.68
CA LYS A 192 -24.01 10.12 12.04
C LYS A 192 -24.75 8.85 12.50
N VAL A 193 -23.98 7.83 12.82
CA VAL A 193 -24.49 6.63 13.49
C VAL A 193 -24.29 6.84 14.99
N VAL A 194 -25.39 6.97 15.73
CA VAL A 194 -25.35 7.20 17.18
C VAL A 194 -25.18 5.87 17.89
N PHE A 195 -23.96 5.58 18.35
CA PHE A 195 -23.70 4.50 19.32
C PHE A 195 -23.57 5.08 20.72
N ASP A 196 -24.26 4.46 21.66
CA ASP A 196 -24.15 4.83 23.07
C ASP A 196 -22.96 4.10 23.71
N ALA A 197 -21.76 4.64 23.48
CA ALA A 197 -20.55 4.15 24.11
C ALA A 197 -20.52 4.52 25.60
N SER A 198 -20.00 3.62 26.45
CA SER A 198 -19.84 3.90 27.87
C SER A 198 -18.93 5.12 28.12
N LEU A 199 -19.10 5.78 29.26
CA LEU A 199 -18.25 6.92 29.62
C LEU A 199 -16.76 6.55 29.63
N ALA A 200 -16.45 5.33 30.10
CA ALA A 200 -15.08 4.80 30.11
C ALA A 200 -14.53 4.60 28.68
N ASP A 201 -15.33 4.10 27.74
CA ASP A 201 -14.91 3.91 26.35
C ASP A 201 -14.75 5.26 25.64
N ARG A 202 -15.63 6.22 25.91
CA ARG A 202 -15.48 7.60 25.39
C ARG A 202 -14.19 8.26 25.90
N ALA A 203 -13.85 8.08 27.19
CA ALA A 203 -12.63 8.63 27.77
C ALA A 203 -11.38 7.98 27.15
N LYS A 204 -11.36 6.64 27.00
CA LYS A 204 -10.26 5.90 26.35
C LYS A 204 -10.11 6.29 24.88
N ALA A 205 -11.22 6.33 24.13
CA ALA A 205 -11.23 6.76 22.74
C ALA A 205 -10.75 8.21 22.58
N GLY A 206 -11.14 9.10 23.49
CA GLY A 206 -10.65 10.48 23.53
C GLY A 206 -9.15 10.56 23.72
N ALA A 207 -8.56 9.79 24.64
CA ALA A 207 -7.12 9.73 24.86
C ALA A 207 -6.35 9.17 23.65
N LEU A 208 -6.86 8.12 23.01
CA LEU A 208 -6.27 7.54 21.79
C LEU A 208 -6.32 8.55 20.65
N ASN A 209 -7.45 9.21 20.41
CA ASN A 209 -7.58 10.24 19.37
C ASN A 209 -6.67 11.44 19.62
N ALA A 210 -6.52 11.88 20.87
CA ALA A 210 -5.59 12.96 21.22
C ALA A 210 -4.15 12.56 20.93
N SER A 211 -3.75 11.32 21.25
CA SER A 211 -2.41 10.80 20.94
C SER A 211 -2.18 10.67 19.43
N ALA A 212 -3.17 10.21 18.68
CA ALA A 212 -3.11 10.18 17.23
C ALA A 212 -2.94 11.57 16.63
N ALA A 213 -3.69 12.57 17.15
CA ALA A 213 -3.61 13.96 16.69
C ALA A 213 -2.23 14.58 16.93
N VAL A 214 -1.51 14.20 17.99
CA VAL A 214 -0.12 14.61 18.23
C VAL A 214 0.79 14.06 17.12
N GLY A 215 0.67 12.78 16.77
CA GLY A 215 1.44 12.18 15.67
C GLY A 215 1.19 12.88 14.34
N ASP A 216 -0.06 13.14 14.02
CA ASP A 216 -0.44 13.87 12.80
C ASP A 216 0.09 15.32 12.80
N ALA A 217 0.09 16.00 13.96
CA ALA A 217 0.64 17.35 14.08
C ALA A 217 2.15 17.38 13.81
N ILE A 218 2.88 16.39 14.35
CA ILE A 218 4.31 16.22 14.08
C ILE A 218 4.55 16.01 12.59
N GLN A 219 3.82 15.08 11.98
CA GLN A 219 3.95 14.80 10.55
C GLN A 219 3.64 16.03 9.69
N ARG A 220 2.57 16.77 10.01
CA ARG A 220 2.25 18.03 9.30
C ARG A 220 3.34 19.08 9.45
N GLN A 221 3.93 19.21 10.64
CA GLN A 221 5.01 20.17 10.86
C GLN A 221 6.27 19.82 10.07
N LEU A 222 6.65 18.53 10.07
CA LEU A 222 7.77 18.04 9.26
C LEU A 222 7.52 18.21 7.76
N GLY A 223 6.31 17.94 7.29
CA GLY A 223 5.92 18.14 5.89
C GLY A 223 6.02 19.61 5.43
N ARG A 224 5.77 20.57 6.34
CA ARG A 224 5.96 22.01 6.04
C ARG A 224 7.44 22.40 5.93
N MET A 225 8.31 21.69 6.65
CA MET A 225 9.77 21.95 6.62
C MET A 225 10.43 21.32 5.40
N SER A 226 9.83 20.30 4.81
CA SER A 226 10.30 19.62 3.59
C SER A 226 9.17 19.48 2.59
N PRO A 227 8.67 20.57 1.99
CA PRO A 227 7.64 20.48 0.99
C PRO A 227 8.21 19.82 -0.26
N GLU A 228 7.70 18.64 -0.58
CA GLU A 228 7.97 18.02 -1.87
C GLU A 228 6.84 18.38 -2.83
N PRO A 229 7.14 18.94 -3.99
CA PRO A 229 6.10 19.13 -4.99
C PRO A 229 5.60 17.76 -5.42
N ARG A 230 4.29 17.52 -5.30
CA ARG A 230 3.68 16.35 -5.94
C ARG A 230 4.02 16.43 -7.43
N PRO A 231 4.57 15.34 -8.03
CA PRO A 231 4.79 15.34 -9.46
C PRO A 231 3.48 15.72 -10.15
N SER A 232 3.52 16.74 -11.00
CA SER A 232 2.36 17.03 -11.84
C SER A 232 2.12 15.80 -12.69
N ILE A 233 0.91 15.27 -12.65
CA ILE A 233 0.51 14.27 -13.62
C ILE A 233 0.63 14.97 -14.97
N ALA A 234 1.48 14.43 -15.85
CA ALA A 234 1.51 14.88 -17.23
C ALA A 234 0.07 14.90 -17.77
N SER A 235 -0.25 15.88 -18.58
CA SER A 235 -1.63 16.07 -19.07
C SER A 235 -2.31 14.72 -19.33
N PRO A 236 -3.50 14.45 -18.82
CA PRO A 236 -4.21 13.17 -19.01
C PRO A 236 -4.34 12.77 -20.48
N ASN A 237 -4.37 13.75 -21.38
CA ASN A 237 -4.39 13.54 -22.82
C ASN A 237 -3.12 12.87 -23.37
N ALA A 238 -2.00 12.89 -22.64
CA ALA A 238 -0.75 12.23 -23.04
C ALA A 238 -0.84 10.69 -23.00
N SER A 239 -1.76 10.12 -22.22
CA SER A 239 -1.95 8.67 -22.15
C SER A 239 -2.58 8.09 -23.42
N GLY A 240 -3.36 8.88 -24.15
CA GLY A 240 -4.17 8.43 -25.29
C GLY A 240 -5.29 7.46 -24.90
N CYS A 241 -5.63 7.36 -23.62
CA CYS A 241 -6.78 6.60 -23.15
C CYS A 241 -8.06 7.44 -23.21
N PRO A 242 -9.22 6.81 -23.53
CA PRO A 242 -10.49 7.51 -23.49
C PRO A 242 -10.89 7.85 -22.04
N HIS A 243 -11.71 8.89 -21.89
CA HIS A 243 -12.41 9.13 -20.63
C HIS A 243 -13.31 7.92 -20.29
N PRO A 244 -13.38 7.45 -19.02
CA PRO A 244 -12.82 8.06 -17.79
C PRO A 244 -11.41 7.54 -17.40
N TRP A 245 -10.71 6.80 -18.26
CA TRP A 245 -9.50 6.05 -17.91
C TRP A 245 -8.18 6.82 -18.12
N ALA A 246 -8.24 8.09 -18.50
CA ALA A 246 -7.06 8.87 -18.89
C ALA A 246 -6.03 8.99 -17.76
N GLU A 247 -6.46 9.33 -16.53
CA GLU A 247 -5.59 9.48 -15.36
C GLU A 247 -5.03 8.14 -14.87
N TYR A 248 -5.88 7.11 -14.89
CA TYR A 248 -5.47 5.75 -14.56
C TYR A 248 -4.39 5.25 -15.52
N CYS A 249 -4.63 5.32 -16.84
CA CYS A 249 -3.64 4.95 -17.84
C CYS A 249 -2.33 5.75 -17.67
N GLN A 250 -2.45 7.07 -17.48
CA GLN A 250 -1.28 7.93 -17.29
C GLN A 250 -0.46 7.50 -16.07
N SER A 251 -1.12 7.14 -14.98
CA SER A 251 -0.47 6.66 -13.76
C SER A 251 0.30 5.37 -14.00
N VAL A 252 -0.31 4.38 -14.66
CA VAL A 252 0.36 3.12 -15.03
C VAL A 252 1.54 3.37 -15.97
N LEU A 253 1.35 4.18 -17.04
CA LEU A 253 2.43 4.50 -17.99
C LEU A 253 3.61 5.18 -17.30
N THR A 254 3.35 6.13 -16.37
CA THR A 254 4.38 6.82 -15.61
C THR A 254 5.16 5.87 -14.71
N ALA A 255 4.48 4.92 -14.06
CA ALA A 255 5.13 3.92 -13.22
C ALA A 255 5.99 2.95 -14.06
N VAL A 256 5.49 2.50 -15.22
CA VAL A 256 6.24 1.65 -16.15
C VAL A 256 7.47 2.39 -16.68
N GLU A 257 7.31 3.62 -17.14
CA GLU A 257 8.42 4.44 -17.66
C GLU A 257 9.51 4.61 -16.59
N PHE A 258 9.13 4.94 -15.36
CA PHE A 258 10.06 5.06 -14.24
C PHE A 258 10.85 3.75 -14.01
N GLY A 259 10.16 2.61 -13.92
CA GLY A 259 10.84 1.33 -13.71
C GLY A 259 11.81 0.98 -14.84
N LEU A 260 11.42 1.19 -16.09
CA LEU A 260 12.27 0.95 -17.27
C LEU A 260 13.50 1.87 -17.28
N GLN A 261 13.36 3.15 -16.94
CA GLN A 261 14.46 4.12 -16.82
C GLN A 261 15.47 3.71 -15.74
N HIS A 262 15.03 3.01 -14.69
CA HIS A 262 15.89 2.47 -13.63
C HIS A 262 16.37 1.04 -13.91
N GLY A 263 16.27 0.56 -15.17
CA GLY A 263 16.75 -0.76 -15.57
C GLY A 263 15.92 -1.93 -15.04
N LYS A 264 14.71 -1.68 -14.54
CA LYS A 264 13.85 -2.72 -13.97
C LYS A 264 13.01 -3.42 -15.04
N ARG A 265 12.58 -4.65 -14.76
CA ARG A 265 11.55 -5.35 -15.53
C ARG A 265 10.19 -5.07 -14.91
N LEU A 266 9.16 -4.97 -15.73
CA LEU A 266 7.79 -4.66 -15.31
C LEU A 266 6.81 -5.72 -15.78
N LEU A 267 5.97 -6.20 -14.86
CA LEU A 267 4.82 -7.05 -15.18
C LEU A 267 3.55 -6.32 -14.73
N VAL A 268 2.79 -5.83 -15.68
CA VAL A 268 1.47 -5.24 -15.41
C VAL A 268 0.44 -6.36 -15.40
N VAL A 269 -0.31 -6.46 -14.32
CA VAL A 269 -1.25 -7.57 -14.09
C VAL A 269 -2.62 -7.01 -13.75
N THR A 270 -3.64 -7.39 -14.52
CA THR A 270 -5.02 -7.08 -14.13
C THR A 270 -5.46 -7.91 -12.94
N GLN A 271 -6.32 -7.35 -12.10
CA GLN A 271 -7.01 -8.10 -11.04
C GLN A 271 -8.12 -8.97 -11.64
N PRO A 272 -8.63 -10.00 -10.93
CA PRO A 272 -9.80 -10.75 -11.36
C PRO A 272 -10.99 -9.83 -11.68
N TYR A 273 -11.72 -10.11 -12.76
CA TYR A 273 -12.83 -9.24 -13.16
C TYR A 273 -13.96 -9.26 -12.13
N LEU A 274 -14.41 -8.08 -11.72
CA LEU A 274 -15.54 -7.93 -10.82
C LEU A 274 -16.82 -8.50 -11.44
N VAL A 275 -17.78 -8.84 -10.60
CA VAL A 275 -19.05 -9.42 -11.05
C VAL A 275 -20.02 -8.32 -11.56
N GLY A 276 -20.79 -8.61 -12.59
CA GLY A 276 -21.84 -7.75 -13.10
C GLY A 276 -21.33 -6.51 -13.84
N GLN A 277 -22.03 -5.38 -13.74
CA GLN A 277 -21.70 -4.12 -14.43
C GLN A 277 -20.29 -3.60 -14.11
N SER A 278 -19.82 -3.80 -12.89
CA SER A 278 -18.46 -3.43 -12.49
C SER A 278 -17.42 -4.24 -13.26
N GLY A 279 -17.71 -5.48 -13.62
CA GLY A 279 -16.86 -6.34 -14.43
C GLY A 279 -16.71 -5.82 -15.87
N VAL A 280 -17.78 -5.35 -16.49
CA VAL A 280 -17.74 -4.74 -17.82
C VAL A 280 -16.85 -3.50 -17.81
N ARG A 281 -17.06 -2.60 -16.83
CA ARG A 281 -16.21 -1.40 -16.67
C ARG A 281 -14.74 -1.76 -16.43
N HIS A 282 -14.47 -2.83 -15.68
CA HIS A 282 -13.12 -3.29 -15.44
C HIS A 282 -12.44 -3.79 -16.71
N GLN A 283 -13.15 -4.54 -17.55
CA GLN A 283 -12.67 -4.98 -18.85
C GLN A 283 -12.36 -3.80 -19.77
N ASP A 284 -13.25 -2.79 -19.83
CA ASP A 284 -13.04 -1.56 -20.61
C ASP A 284 -11.79 -0.80 -20.13
N GLN A 285 -11.61 -0.67 -18.79
CA GLN A 285 -10.44 -0.05 -18.20
C GLN A 285 -9.16 -0.78 -18.64
N GLN A 286 -9.14 -2.11 -18.56
CA GLN A 286 -7.98 -2.92 -18.90
C GLN A 286 -7.67 -2.87 -20.41
N GLN A 287 -8.68 -2.89 -21.27
CA GLN A 287 -8.48 -2.74 -22.72
C GLN A 287 -7.87 -1.39 -23.08
N ALA A 288 -8.33 -0.32 -22.44
CA ALA A 288 -7.77 1.03 -22.64
C ALA A 288 -6.29 1.07 -22.23
N MET A 289 -5.95 0.53 -21.04
CA MET A 289 -4.61 0.50 -20.51
C MET A 289 -3.68 -0.36 -21.37
N VAL A 290 -4.06 -1.60 -21.74
CA VAL A 290 -3.26 -2.47 -22.62
C VAL A 290 -2.98 -1.80 -23.96
N SER A 291 -3.98 -1.11 -24.54
CA SER A 291 -3.81 -0.36 -25.78
C SER A 291 -2.79 0.78 -25.60
N ALA A 292 -2.82 1.47 -24.46
CA ALA A 292 -1.86 2.53 -24.15
C ALA A 292 -0.43 1.99 -23.95
N LEU A 293 -0.28 0.87 -23.21
CA LEU A 293 1.01 0.18 -23.05
C LEU A 293 1.60 -0.23 -24.40
N ARG A 294 0.81 -0.85 -25.26
CA ARG A 294 1.25 -1.26 -26.61
C ARG A 294 1.69 -0.08 -27.47
N ARG A 295 0.93 1.01 -27.46
CA ARG A 295 1.30 2.22 -28.21
C ARG A 295 2.60 2.85 -27.71
N ARG A 296 2.80 2.91 -26.36
CA ARG A 296 3.95 3.58 -25.77
C ARG A 296 5.21 2.75 -25.76
N PHE A 297 5.11 1.42 -25.51
CA PHE A 297 6.23 0.53 -25.20
C PHE A 297 6.28 -0.74 -26.08
N GLY A 298 5.56 -0.79 -27.18
CA GLY A 298 5.27 -2.05 -27.92
C GLY A 298 6.40 -3.02 -28.20
N ALA A 299 7.67 -2.54 -28.30
CA ALA A 299 8.84 -3.37 -28.54
C ALA A 299 9.71 -3.60 -27.27
N GLU A 300 9.31 -3.12 -26.11
CA GLU A 300 10.11 -3.22 -24.88
C GLU A 300 10.04 -4.64 -24.29
N GLN A 301 11.17 -5.36 -24.32
CA GLN A 301 11.25 -6.75 -23.86
C GLN A 301 11.21 -6.90 -22.34
N ARG A 302 11.53 -5.82 -21.59
CA ARG A 302 11.49 -5.81 -20.13
C ARG A 302 10.09 -5.51 -19.57
N LEU A 303 9.09 -5.33 -20.44
CA LEU A 303 7.70 -5.11 -20.07
C LEU A 303 6.84 -6.26 -20.57
N ALA A 304 5.99 -6.79 -19.70
CA ALA A 304 4.93 -7.71 -20.07
C ALA A 304 3.60 -7.30 -19.43
N TYR A 305 2.52 -7.71 -20.05
CA TYR A 305 1.17 -7.63 -19.51
C TYR A 305 0.62 -9.05 -19.34
N PHE A 306 -0.03 -9.29 -18.21
CA PHE A 306 -0.70 -10.54 -17.89
C PHE A 306 -2.16 -10.28 -17.48
N ASP A 307 -3.09 -10.86 -18.23
CA ASP A 307 -4.52 -10.81 -17.89
C ASP A 307 -4.87 -11.92 -16.90
N ALA A 308 -5.04 -11.54 -15.64
CA ALA A 308 -5.52 -12.45 -14.59
C ALA A 308 -7.04 -12.34 -14.38
N GLY A 309 -7.77 -11.63 -15.22
CA GLY A 309 -9.18 -11.32 -15.05
C GLY A 309 -10.09 -12.54 -14.89
N ALA A 310 -9.78 -13.64 -15.58
CA ALA A 310 -10.56 -14.88 -15.55
C ALA A 310 -9.95 -15.99 -14.66
N ILE A 311 -8.83 -15.73 -13.97
CA ILE A 311 -8.12 -16.76 -13.18
C ILE A 311 -8.90 -17.18 -11.93
N VAL A 312 -9.65 -16.26 -11.36
CA VAL A 312 -10.46 -16.48 -10.15
C VAL A 312 -11.89 -16.03 -10.41
N ASP A 313 -12.84 -16.93 -10.16
CA ASP A 313 -14.26 -16.55 -10.07
C ASP A 313 -14.53 -15.90 -8.72
N LEU A 314 -14.78 -14.59 -8.73
CA LEU A 314 -15.06 -13.82 -7.51
C LEU A 314 -16.45 -14.12 -6.93
N SER A 315 -17.32 -14.83 -7.63
CA SER A 315 -18.61 -15.28 -7.10
C SER A 315 -18.49 -16.56 -6.25
N ASP A 316 -17.37 -17.29 -6.38
CA ASP A 316 -17.08 -18.48 -5.58
C ASP A 316 -16.60 -18.07 -4.17
N PRO A 317 -17.39 -18.35 -3.11
CA PRO A 317 -17.01 -17.99 -1.73
C PRO A 317 -15.77 -18.75 -1.22
N ALA A 318 -15.37 -19.83 -1.86
CA ALA A 318 -14.12 -20.51 -1.55
C ALA A 318 -12.89 -19.72 -2.02
N LEU A 319 -13.05 -18.84 -3.01
CA LEU A 319 -11.97 -18.10 -3.64
C LEU A 319 -11.99 -16.60 -3.30
N SER A 320 -13.17 -16.04 -2.99
CA SER A 320 -13.35 -14.64 -2.60
C SER A 320 -14.40 -14.55 -1.50
N PHE A 321 -14.11 -13.78 -0.43
CA PHE A 321 -15.04 -13.68 0.70
C PHE A 321 -16.04 -12.52 0.59
N ASP A 322 -15.77 -11.53 -0.26
CA ASP A 322 -16.63 -10.36 -0.47
C ASP A 322 -16.80 -9.96 -1.95
N ARG A 323 -16.51 -10.88 -2.87
CA ARG A 323 -16.50 -10.70 -4.34
C ARG A 323 -15.47 -9.70 -4.87
N MET A 324 -14.44 -9.39 -4.07
CA MET A 324 -13.35 -8.51 -4.42
C MET A 324 -12.01 -9.02 -3.84
N HIS A 325 -11.99 -9.30 -2.55
CA HIS A 325 -10.80 -9.77 -1.86
C HIS A 325 -10.74 -11.29 -1.84
N LEU A 326 -9.55 -11.81 -2.04
CA LEU A 326 -9.33 -13.24 -2.23
C LEU A 326 -9.08 -13.95 -0.90
N THR A 327 -9.63 -15.16 -0.77
CA THR A 327 -9.23 -16.12 0.25
C THR A 327 -7.80 -16.63 0.00
N ALA A 328 -7.22 -17.39 0.94
CA ALA A 328 -5.92 -18.03 0.73
C ALA A 328 -5.88 -18.90 -0.54
N PRO A 329 -6.89 -19.77 -0.84
CA PRO A 329 -6.94 -20.49 -2.12
C PRO A 329 -7.06 -19.59 -3.35
N GLY A 330 -7.81 -18.48 -3.27
CA GLY A 330 -7.90 -17.50 -4.37
C GLY A 330 -6.55 -16.85 -4.67
N ASN A 331 -5.84 -16.42 -3.61
CA ASN A 331 -4.48 -15.88 -3.73
C ASN A 331 -3.50 -16.90 -4.31
N GLU A 332 -3.63 -18.18 -3.92
CA GLU A 332 -2.79 -19.26 -4.46
C GLU A 332 -2.99 -19.47 -5.96
N ARG A 333 -4.23 -19.36 -6.46
CA ARG A 333 -4.51 -19.45 -7.90
C ARG A 333 -3.81 -18.33 -8.68
N ILE A 334 -3.91 -17.09 -8.21
CA ILE A 334 -3.22 -15.95 -8.84
C ILE A 334 -1.70 -16.15 -8.78
N ALA A 335 -1.15 -16.50 -7.62
CA ALA A 335 0.28 -16.75 -7.47
C ALA A 335 0.80 -17.84 -8.41
N SER A 336 0.03 -18.92 -8.57
CA SER A 336 0.36 -20.03 -9.49
C SER A 336 0.37 -19.57 -10.95
N ALA A 337 -0.59 -18.74 -11.35
CA ALA A 337 -0.67 -18.19 -12.70
C ALA A 337 0.47 -17.20 -12.99
N LEU A 338 0.92 -16.43 -12.01
CA LEU A 338 1.99 -15.45 -12.15
C LEU A 338 3.39 -16.07 -12.18
N ALA A 339 3.59 -17.27 -11.65
CA ALA A 339 4.92 -17.88 -11.52
C ALA A 339 5.64 -18.05 -12.86
N GLY A 340 4.94 -18.44 -13.92
CA GLY A 340 5.49 -18.54 -15.28
C GLY A 340 5.94 -17.17 -15.82
N PRO A 341 5.02 -16.22 -16.01
CA PRO A 341 5.35 -14.88 -16.50
C PRO A 341 6.48 -14.16 -15.74
N VAL A 342 6.54 -14.33 -14.41
CA VAL A 342 7.63 -13.75 -13.60
C VAL A 342 8.97 -14.38 -13.94
N ARG A 343 9.03 -15.70 -14.03
CA ARG A 343 10.26 -16.42 -14.38
C ARG A 343 10.74 -16.06 -15.78
N ASP A 344 9.83 -16.01 -16.74
CA ASP A 344 10.14 -15.67 -18.13
C ASP A 344 10.75 -14.25 -18.24
N LEU A 345 10.21 -13.29 -17.46
CA LEU A 345 10.77 -11.94 -17.40
C LEU A 345 12.14 -11.90 -16.70
N LEU A 346 12.33 -12.67 -15.62
CA LEU A 346 13.61 -12.70 -14.90
C LEU A 346 14.73 -13.36 -15.73
N ALA A 347 14.39 -14.28 -16.63
CA ALA A 347 15.34 -14.97 -17.51
C ALA A 347 15.82 -14.13 -18.71
N ARG A 348 15.11 -13.05 -19.06
CA ARG A 348 15.50 -12.09 -20.12
C ARG A 348 16.55 -11.11 -19.61
#